data_2235c7de72c2fef421c802b26549c87b
#
_entry.id   2235c7de72c2fef421c802b26549c87b
#
_cell.length_a   1.000
_cell.length_b   1.000
_cell.length_c   1.000
_cell.angle_alpha   90.00
_cell.angle_beta   90.00
_cell.angle_gamma   90.00
#
_symmetry.space_group_name_H-M   'P 1'
#
loop_
_entity.id
_entity.type
_entity.pdbx_description
1 polymer ?
#
loop_
_entity_poly.entity_id
_entity_poly.type
_entity_poly.pdbx_seq_one_letter_code
_entity_poly.pdbx_strand_id
1 'polypeptide(L)'
;GGFGGKETQAAGPACLCAVVAYHTGRPAKMRLPRMEDMSMTGKRHPFYVEYDVGFDDDGLLHGIEMDLAGNCGYSPDLSGSIVDRAMFHSDNAYFLGNATINGHRCKTNTASNTAYRGFGGPQGMVAIEEVMDAVARSLGKDPLEVRKLNYYGKTERNVTHYHQTVEHNVVHEMTAELEESAEYAKRRREIIEFNQKSPVLKKGLAMTPVKFGISFTATFLNQAGALIHIYTDGSIHLNHGGTEMGQGLNTKVAQVVAEVFK
;
A
#
# COMPACT_ATOMS: atom_id res chain seq x y z
N GLY A 1 12.82 7.17 10.77
CA GLY A 1 12.69 7.76 9.47
C GLY A 1 11.26 8.11 9.11
N GLY A 2 11.12 9.04 8.16
CA GLY A 2 9.82 9.55 7.77
C GLY A 2 8.98 8.59 6.91
N PHE A 3 9.59 7.60 6.23
CA PHE A 3 8.91 6.64 5.36
C PHE A 3 7.91 7.29 4.37
N GLY A 4 8.27 8.47 3.83
CA GLY A 4 7.42 9.31 2.99
C GLY A 4 6.87 10.55 3.69
N GLY A 5 6.86 10.67 5.00
CA GLY A 5 6.42 11.87 5.75
C GLY A 5 7.46 12.99 5.82
N LYS A 6 8.39 13.04 4.88
CA LYS A 6 9.49 14.04 4.85
C LYS A 6 9.12 15.28 4.03
N GLU A 7 8.13 15.21 3.18
CA GLU A 7 7.80 16.23 2.21
C GLU A 7 7.26 17.48 2.88
N THR A 8 6.44 17.36 3.91
CA THR A 8 5.68 18.46 4.52
C THR A 8 5.91 18.60 6.02
N GLN A 9 6.02 17.52 6.76
CA GLN A 9 5.99 17.50 8.23
C GLN A 9 7.19 18.20 8.91
N ALA A 10 8.31 18.36 8.22
CA ALA A 10 9.47 19.08 8.73
C ALA A 10 9.28 20.62 8.71
N ALA A 11 8.30 21.14 7.97
CA ALA A 11 8.11 22.57 7.79
C ALA A 11 7.85 23.30 9.10
N GLY A 12 6.99 22.78 9.98
CA GLY A 12 6.69 23.37 11.28
C GLY A 12 7.94 23.57 12.16
N PRO A 13 8.67 22.50 12.49
CA PRO A 13 9.94 22.59 13.22
C PRO A 13 10.98 23.49 12.54
N ALA A 14 11.08 23.48 11.21
CA ALA A 14 11.99 24.35 10.47
C ALA A 14 11.64 25.84 10.62
N CYS A 15 10.36 26.18 10.51
CA CYS A 15 9.88 27.55 10.73
C CYS A 15 10.16 28.04 12.16
N LEU A 16 9.95 27.19 13.17
CA LEU A 16 10.27 27.53 14.57
C LEU A 16 11.76 27.76 14.74
N CYS A 17 12.63 26.93 14.17
CA CYS A 17 14.07 27.17 14.20
C CYS A 17 14.45 28.47 13.48
N ALA A 18 13.84 28.77 12.34
CA ALA A 18 14.10 30.02 11.61
C ALA A 18 13.73 31.27 12.42
N VAL A 19 12.58 31.26 13.11
CA VAL A 19 12.17 32.37 13.99
C VAL A 19 13.17 32.59 15.13
N VAL A 20 13.59 31.49 15.79
CA VAL A 20 14.58 31.60 16.89
C VAL A 20 15.92 32.12 16.36
N ALA A 21 16.40 31.61 15.23
CA ALA A 21 17.66 32.04 14.62
C ALA A 21 17.61 33.53 14.22
N TYR A 22 16.48 33.97 13.65
CA TYR A 22 16.29 35.35 13.24
C TYR A 22 16.35 36.32 14.44
N HIS A 23 15.64 36.01 15.53
CA HIS A 23 15.60 36.90 16.70
C HIS A 23 16.87 36.86 17.58
N THR A 24 17.61 35.76 17.57
CA THR A 24 18.81 35.62 18.40
C THR A 24 20.11 35.85 17.66
N GLY A 25 20.10 35.88 16.33
CA GLY A 25 21.31 35.93 15.50
C GLY A 25 22.22 34.70 15.65
N ARG A 26 21.69 33.59 16.15
CA ARG A 26 22.44 32.33 16.42
C ARG A 26 21.83 31.15 15.69
N PRO A 27 22.64 30.14 15.33
CA PRO A 27 22.12 28.89 14.80
C PRO A 27 21.12 28.23 15.75
N ALA A 28 20.01 27.74 15.22
CA ALA A 28 18.98 27.02 15.97
C ALA A 28 18.82 25.59 15.43
N LYS A 29 18.62 24.63 16.33
CA LYS A 29 18.36 23.22 16.02
C LYS A 29 17.23 22.72 16.89
N MET A 30 16.29 22.01 16.28
CA MET A 30 15.19 21.35 16.98
C MET A 30 15.20 19.86 16.71
N ARG A 31 14.97 19.08 17.75
CA ARG A 31 14.63 17.67 17.69
C ARG A 31 13.44 17.44 18.61
N LEU A 32 12.32 17.02 18.02
CA LEU A 32 11.14 16.67 18.80
C LEU A 32 11.41 15.40 19.61
N PRO A 33 11.15 15.39 20.92
CA PRO A 33 11.05 14.15 21.67
C PRO A 33 9.96 13.24 21.12
N ARG A 34 10.03 11.95 21.43
CA ARG A 34 9.14 10.94 20.82
C ARG A 34 7.66 11.23 21.06
N MET A 35 7.31 11.66 22.25
CA MET A 35 5.91 11.92 22.62
C MET A 35 5.34 13.11 21.85
N GLU A 36 6.10 14.19 21.75
CA GLU A 36 5.72 15.37 20.98
C GLU A 36 5.63 15.06 19.48
N ASP A 37 6.58 14.30 18.93
CA ASP A 37 6.51 13.86 17.54
C ASP A 37 5.26 13.00 17.29
N MET A 38 4.91 12.13 18.21
CA MET A 38 3.70 11.29 18.09
C MET A 38 2.39 12.11 18.10
N SER A 39 2.36 13.21 18.83
CA SER A 39 1.17 14.05 18.97
C SER A 39 1.07 15.20 17.95
N MET A 40 2.21 15.74 17.51
CA MET A 40 2.26 16.96 16.68
C MET A 40 2.36 16.67 15.18
N THR A 41 3.05 15.62 14.78
CA THR A 41 3.28 15.31 13.36
C THR A 41 2.29 14.29 12.83
N GLY A 42 1.98 14.41 11.53
CA GLY A 42 1.07 13.51 10.84
C GLY A 42 1.60 12.07 10.76
N LYS A 43 0.67 11.15 10.69
CA LYS A 43 0.90 9.71 10.59
C LYS A 43 0.17 9.16 9.37
N ARG A 44 0.22 7.84 9.14
CA ARG A 44 -0.62 7.18 8.15
C ARG A 44 -2.08 7.50 8.43
N HIS A 45 -2.85 7.86 7.40
CA HIS A 45 -4.27 8.11 7.52
C HIS A 45 -5.01 6.89 8.05
N PRO A 46 -5.74 6.99 9.16
CA PRO A 46 -6.80 6.05 9.48
C PRO A 46 -7.93 6.16 8.46
N PHE A 47 -8.57 5.03 8.14
CA PHE A 47 -9.74 4.99 7.27
C PHE A 47 -10.88 4.29 7.99
N TYR A 48 -12.08 4.80 7.77
CA TYR A 48 -13.32 4.08 7.99
C TYR A 48 -13.85 3.64 6.63
N VAL A 49 -14.28 2.39 6.54
CA VAL A 49 -14.73 1.80 5.27
C VAL A 49 -16.08 1.15 5.48
N GLU A 50 -17.03 1.51 4.62
CA GLU A 50 -18.30 0.81 4.45
C GLU A 50 -18.31 0.16 3.08
N TYR A 51 -18.94 -1.01 2.96
CA TYR A 51 -19.07 -1.69 1.67
C TYR A 51 -20.31 -2.54 1.61
N ASP A 52 -20.85 -2.65 0.40
CA ASP A 52 -21.84 -3.64 -0.01
C ASP A 52 -21.25 -4.47 -1.15
N VAL A 53 -21.41 -5.80 -1.09
CA VAL A 53 -20.83 -6.71 -2.09
C VAL A 53 -21.83 -7.78 -2.50
N GLY A 54 -22.04 -7.92 -3.80
CA GLY A 54 -22.81 -8.99 -4.42
C GLY A 54 -21.88 -10.07 -4.97
N PHE A 55 -22.15 -11.33 -4.60
CA PHE A 55 -21.36 -12.50 -5.02
C PHE A 55 -22.28 -13.73 -5.17
N ASP A 56 -21.81 -14.74 -5.89
CA ASP A 56 -22.52 -16.01 -6.03
C ASP A 56 -22.06 -17.07 -5.01
N ASP A 57 -22.70 -18.24 -5.07
CA ASP A 57 -22.43 -19.36 -4.16
C ASP A 57 -20.99 -19.93 -4.31
N ASP A 58 -20.30 -19.60 -5.39
CA ASP A 58 -18.90 -19.94 -5.59
C ASP A 58 -17.96 -18.89 -4.97
N GLY A 59 -18.44 -17.70 -4.70
CA GLY A 59 -17.70 -16.58 -4.14
C GLY A 59 -17.11 -15.65 -5.22
N LEU A 60 -17.59 -15.76 -6.47
CA LEU A 60 -17.26 -14.82 -7.53
C LEU A 60 -18.01 -13.51 -7.28
N LEU A 61 -17.26 -12.39 -7.26
CA LEU A 61 -17.83 -11.05 -7.10
C LEU A 61 -18.51 -10.59 -8.39
N HIS A 62 -19.75 -10.15 -8.27
CA HIS A 62 -20.54 -9.57 -9.36
C HIS A 62 -20.64 -8.05 -9.29
N GLY A 63 -20.53 -7.47 -8.11
CA GLY A 63 -20.53 -6.02 -7.92
C GLY A 63 -20.11 -5.64 -6.51
N ILE A 64 -19.56 -4.44 -6.39
CA ILE A 64 -19.15 -3.87 -5.12
C ILE A 64 -19.41 -2.37 -5.08
N GLU A 65 -19.95 -1.90 -3.96
CA GLU A 65 -19.97 -0.49 -3.59
C GLU A 65 -19.11 -0.30 -2.35
N MET A 66 -18.25 0.73 -2.34
CA MET A 66 -17.31 0.98 -1.26
C MET A 66 -17.14 2.47 -0.99
N ASP A 67 -17.34 2.87 0.26
CA ASP A 67 -17.09 4.22 0.75
C ASP A 67 -15.84 4.24 1.64
N LEU A 68 -14.83 5.01 1.22
CA LEU A 68 -13.53 5.12 1.90
C LEU A 68 -13.42 6.50 2.55
N ALA A 69 -13.63 6.61 3.85
CA ALA A 69 -13.52 7.86 4.60
C ALA A 69 -12.16 7.99 5.29
N GLY A 70 -11.27 8.79 4.70
CA GLY A 70 -9.93 9.08 5.24
C GLY A 70 -9.94 10.18 6.29
N ASN A 71 -9.38 9.93 7.47
CA ASN A 71 -9.16 10.96 8.49
C ASN A 71 -7.96 11.83 8.09
N CYS A 72 -8.22 13.06 7.64
CA CYS A 72 -7.19 13.98 7.14
C CYS A 72 -6.57 14.87 8.24
N GLY A 73 -7.24 15.01 9.38
CA GLY A 73 -6.86 15.98 10.40
C GLY A 73 -7.34 17.38 10.09
N TYR A 74 -6.75 18.38 10.72
CA TYR A 74 -7.22 19.78 10.64
C TYR A 74 -6.91 20.46 9.30
N SER A 75 -5.92 19.97 8.55
CA SER A 75 -5.58 20.48 7.21
C SER A 75 -5.30 19.36 6.23
N PRO A 76 -5.45 19.61 4.92
CA PRO A 76 -5.42 18.53 3.92
C PRO A 76 -4.06 17.85 3.72
N ASP A 77 -2.94 18.56 3.91
CA ASP A 77 -1.60 18.04 3.61
C ASP A 77 -1.60 17.28 2.26
N LEU A 78 -1.21 16.00 2.24
CA LEU A 78 -1.23 15.12 1.06
C LEU A 78 -2.48 14.22 0.99
N SER A 79 -3.48 14.48 1.80
CA SER A 79 -4.66 13.62 1.97
C SER A 79 -5.44 13.39 0.66
N GLY A 80 -5.49 14.39 -0.22
CA GLY A 80 -6.15 14.26 -1.53
C GLY A 80 -5.64 13.05 -2.29
N SER A 81 -4.37 13.06 -2.61
CA SER A 81 -3.72 12.00 -3.38
C SER A 81 -3.67 10.65 -2.65
N ILE A 82 -3.68 10.66 -1.31
CA ILE A 82 -3.70 9.43 -0.50
C ILE A 82 -5.06 8.75 -0.58
N VAL A 83 -6.15 9.50 -0.50
CA VAL A 83 -7.51 8.96 -0.67
C VAL A 83 -7.71 8.48 -2.10
N ASP A 84 -7.25 9.24 -3.11
CA ASP A 84 -7.29 8.82 -4.52
C ASP A 84 -6.57 7.49 -4.72
N ARG A 85 -5.36 7.35 -4.15
CA ARG A 85 -4.63 6.08 -4.25
C ARG A 85 -5.32 4.93 -3.53
N ALA A 86 -5.97 5.18 -2.39
CA ALA A 86 -6.77 4.16 -1.71
C ALA A 86 -7.89 3.65 -2.63
N MET A 87 -8.59 4.56 -3.33
CA MET A 87 -9.61 4.19 -4.32
C MET A 87 -9.03 3.35 -5.46
N PHE A 88 -7.89 3.77 -6.05
CA PHE A 88 -7.22 3.00 -7.11
C PHE A 88 -6.79 1.60 -6.67
N HIS A 89 -6.41 1.41 -5.41
CA HIS A 89 -5.92 0.14 -4.89
C HIS A 89 -6.96 -0.67 -4.13
N SER A 90 -8.24 -0.25 -4.18
CA SER A 90 -9.36 -1.02 -3.62
C SER A 90 -9.69 -2.28 -4.44
N ASP A 91 -9.05 -2.47 -5.58
CA ASP A 91 -9.09 -3.71 -6.34
C ASP A 91 -8.01 -4.71 -5.93
N ASN A 92 -6.90 -4.25 -5.33
CA ASN A 92 -5.69 -5.04 -5.15
C ASN A 92 -5.40 -5.88 -6.41
N ALA A 93 -5.41 -7.21 -6.34
CA ALA A 93 -5.22 -8.10 -7.49
C ALA A 93 -6.52 -8.74 -8.02
N TYR A 94 -7.69 -8.16 -7.67
CA TYR A 94 -9.00 -8.74 -7.99
C TYR A 94 -9.71 -7.95 -9.09
N PHE A 95 -10.36 -8.67 -9.99
CA PHE A 95 -11.19 -8.09 -11.03
C PHE A 95 -12.54 -7.67 -10.45
N LEU A 96 -12.83 -6.39 -10.49
CA LEU A 96 -14.09 -5.80 -10.07
C LEU A 96 -14.85 -5.34 -11.32
N GLY A 97 -15.73 -6.20 -11.84
CA GLY A 97 -16.46 -5.94 -13.10
C GLY A 97 -17.46 -4.80 -12.99
N ASN A 98 -18.11 -4.66 -11.84
CA ASN A 98 -19.02 -3.56 -11.52
C ASN A 98 -18.60 -3.01 -10.15
N ALA A 99 -18.09 -1.79 -10.14
CA ALA A 99 -17.60 -1.17 -8.91
C ALA A 99 -17.98 0.30 -8.83
N THR A 100 -18.52 0.70 -7.68
CA THR A 100 -18.65 2.11 -7.28
C THR A 100 -17.75 2.32 -6.07
N ILE A 101 -16.73 3.15 -6.20
CA ILE A 101 -15.77 3.42 -5.14
C ILE A 101 -15.70 4.92 -4.88
N ASN A 102 -16.14 5.33 -3.70
CA ASN A 102 -16.18 6.72 -3.26
C ASN A 102 -15.07 7.00 -2.26
N GLY A 103 -14.40 8.14 -2.39
CA GLY A 103 -13.34 8.57 -1.46
C GLY A 103 -13.68 9.89 -0.76
N HIS A 104 -13.76 9.86 0.56
CA HIS A 104 -14.09 11.01 1.41
C HIS A 104 -12.86 11.51 2.16
N ARG A 105 -12.58 12.80 2.02
CA ARG A 105 -11.46 13.48 2.71
C ARG A 105 -12.02 14.21 3.92
N CYS A 106 -12.03 13.54 5.08
CA CYS A 106 -12.68 14.02 6.27
C CYS A 106 -11.77 14.97 7.06
N LYS A 107 -12.17 16.23 7.17
CA LYS A 107 -11.52 17.17 8.07
C LYS A 107 -11.93 16.85 9.52
N THR A 108 -10.93 16.74 10.40
CA THR A 108 -11.12 16.41 11.82
C THR A 108 -10.27 17.32 12.71
N ASN A 109 -10.42 17.19 14.03
CA ASN A 109 -9.69 17.99 15.00
C ASN A 109 -8.38 17.34 15.50
N THR A 110 -7.82 16.42 14.71
CA THR A 110 -6.52 15.80 15.00
C THR A 110 -5.40 16.49 14.21
N ALA A 111 -4.14 16.19 14.53
CA ALA A 111 -3.02 16.61 13.68
C ALA A 111 -3.22 16.11 12.25
N SER A 112 -2.78 16.89 11.26
CA SER A 112 -2.89 16.51 9.85
C SER A 112 -2.14 15.22 9.58
N ASN A 113 -2.84 14.21 9.10
CA ASN A 113 -2.20 13.00 8.62
C ASN A 113 -1.47 13.25 7.29
N THR A 114 -0.48 12.44 6.98
CA THR A 114 0.43 12.69 5.85
C THR A 114 0.84 11.41 5.16
N ALA A 115 1.70 11.56 4.15
CA ALA A 115 2.29 10.46 3.43
C ALA A 115 2.99 9.46 4.38
N TYR A 116 2.72 8.20 4.14
CA TYR A 116 3.46 7.10 4.73
C TYR A 116 3.59 5.99 3.68
N ARG A 117 4.67 5.25 3.68
CA ARG A 117 4.99 4.18 2.71
C ARG A 117 3.76 3.43 2.22
N GLY A 118 3.53 3.43 0.89
CA GLY A 118 2.32 2.90 0.25
C GLY A 118 1.24 3.95 -0.06
N PHE A 119 1.24 5.10 0.63
CA PHE A 119 0.54 6.33 0.24
C PHE A 119 -0.96 6.13 -0.09
N GLY A 120 -1.71 5.44 0.75
CA GLY A 120 -3.12 5.11 0.54
C GLY A 120 -3.36 3.71 -0.02
N GLY A 121 -2.41 3.15 -0.78
CA GLY A 121 -2.52 1.78 -1.30
C GLY A 121 -2.82 0.73 -0.22
N PRO A 122 -2.06 0.68 0.89
CA PRO A 122 -2.34 -0.28 1.95
C PRO A 122 -3.76 -0.19 2.53
N GLN A 123 -4.33 1.01 2.62
CA GLN A 123 -5.68 1.19 3.14
C GLN A 123 -6.74 0.61 2.19
N GLY A 124 -6.64 0.89 0.89
CA GLY A 124 -7.52 0.29 -0.12
C GLY A 124 -7.38 -1.23 -0.19
N MET A 125 -6.13 -1.74 -0.14
CA MET A 125 -5.86 -3.18 -0.14
C MET A 125 -6.45 -3.88 1.08
N VAL A 126 -6.28 -3.34 2.29
CA VAL A 126 -6.85 -3.93 3.51
C VAL A 126 -8.38 -3.97 3.42
N ALA A 127 -9.00 -2.95 2.82
CA ALA A 127 -10.45 -2.92 2.65
C ALA A 127 -10.93 -4.09 1.79
N ILE A 128 -10.38 -4.30 0.62
CA ILE A 128 -10.80 -5.41 -0.26
C ILE A 128 -10.42 -6.78 0.30
N GLU A 129 -9.30 -6.90 1.01
CA GLU A 129 -8.92 -8.16 1.65
C GLU A 129 -9.92 -8.57 2.74
N GLU A 130 -10.47 -7.60 3.50
CA GLU A 130 -11.56 -7.87 4.45
C GLU A 130 -12.84 -8.30 3.73
N VAL A 131 -13.17 -7.70 2.57
CA VAL A 131 -14.30 -8.14 1.73
C VAL A 131 -14.12 -9.60 1.32
N MET A 132 -12.93 -9.99 0.81
CA MET A 132 -12.65 -11.37 0.42
C MET A 132 -12.78 -12.35 1.58
N ASP A 133 -12.29 -11.98 2.76
CA ASP A 133 -12.43 -12.78 3.96
C ASP A 133 -13.90 -12.87 4.45
N ALA A 134 -14.68 -11.79 4.34
CA ALA A 134 -16.08 -11.78 4.69
C ALA A 134 -16.91 -12.69 3.79
N VAL A 135 -16.68 -12.64 2.46
CA VAL A 135 -17.32 -13.54 1.49
C VAL A 135 -16.95 -14.99 1.80
N ALA A 136 -15.68 -15.29 2.02
CA ALA A 136 -15.23 -16.65 2.35
C ALA A 136 -15.87 -17.18 3.63
N ARG A 137 -15.94 -16.35 4.68
CA ARG A 137 -16.59 -16.70 5.95
C ARG A 137 -18.08 -16.98 5.76
N SER A 138 -18.79 -16.17 4.98
CA SER A 138 -20.23 -16.35 4.75
C SER A 138 -20.57 -17.64 4.01
N LEU A 139 -19.68 -18.07 3.12
CA LEU A 139 -19.81 -19.30 2.34
C LEU A 139 -19.17 -20.53 3.01
N GLY A 140 -18.44 -20.35 4.12
CA GLY A 140 -17.68 -21.41 4.77
C GLY A 140 -16.53 -21.96 3.92
N LYS A 141 -15.99 -21.15 2.98
CA LYS A 141 -14.91 -21.52 2.06
C LYS A 141 -13.55 -21.05 2.60
N ASP A 142 -12.47 -21.64 2.03
CA ASP A 142 -11.13 -21.14 2.30
C ASP A 142 -10.95 -19.76 1.64
N PRO A 143 -10.45 -18.72 2.36
CA PRO A 143 -10.26 -17.40 1.78
C PRO A 143 -9.36 -17.37 0.54
N LEU A 144 -8.37 -18.28 0.43
CA LEU A 144 -7.52 -18.35 -0.75
C LEU A 144 -8.29 -18.83 -1.99
N GLU A 145 -9.23 -19.75 -1.83
CA GLU A 145 -10.09 -20.21 -2.94
C GLU A 145 -10.92 -19.04 -3.50
N VAL A 146 -11.55 -18.25 -2.63
CA VAL A 146 -12.30 -17.06 -3.04
C VAL A 146 -11.40 -16.03 -3.71
N ARG A 147 -10.20 -15.81 -3.18
CA ARG A 147 -9.21 -14.90 -3.79
C ARG A 147 -8.83 -15.33 -5.19
N LYS A 148 -8.47 -16.61 -5.37
CA LYS A 148 -8.07 -17.17 -6.68
C LYS A 148 -9.16 -17.02 -7.74
N LEU A 149 -10.42 -17.23 -7.36
CA LEU A 149 -11.56 -17.08 -8.25
C LEU A 149 -11.72 -15.65 -8.77
N ASN A 150 -11.35 -14.67 -7.96
CA ASN A 150 -11.52 -13.26 -8.25
C ASN A 150 -10.27 -12.57 -8.81
N TYR A 151 -9.16 -13.25 -8.96
CA TYR A 151 -7.95 -12.65 -9.53
C TYR A 151 -8.19 -12.06 -10.92
N TYR A 152 -7.45 -11.02 -11.24
CA TYR A 152 -7.33 -10.55 -12.62
C TYR A 152 -6.88 -11.69 -13.53
N GLY A 153 -7.55 -11.82 -14.67
CA GLY A 153 -7.11 -12.75 -15.72
C GLY A 153 -5.94 -12.20 -16.52
N LYS A 154 -5.44 -12.98 -17.47
CA LYS A 154 -4.36 -12.58 -18.39
C LYS A 154 -4.86 -11.89 -19.65
N THR A 155 -5.97 -12.34 -20.19
CA THR A 155 -6.56 -11.87 -21.46
C THR A 155 -7.98 -11.38 -21.31
N GLU A 156 -8.71 -11.93 -20.36
CA GLU A 156 -10.08 -11.54 -20.00
C GLU A 156 -10.10 -11.17 -18.53
N ARG A 157 -11.06 -10.35 -18.09
CA ARG A 157 -11.12 -9.86 -16.71
C ARG A 157 -9.79 -9.21 -16.25
N ASN A 158 -9.15 -8.47 -17.16
CA ASN A 158 -7.83 -7.88 -16.96
C ASN A 158 -7.84 -6.35 -17.07
N VAL A 159 -8.99 -5.72 -16.96
CA VAL A 159 -9.13 -4.26 -16.94
C VAL A 159 -9.58 -3.82 -15.55
N THR A 160 -8.87 -2.87 -14.96
CA THR A 160 -9.18 -2.31 -13.64
C THR A 160 -10.47 -1.50 -13.65
N HIS A 161 -11.06 -1.26 -12.48
CA HIS A 161 -12.24 -0.40 -12.32
C HIS A 161 -11.99 1.06 -12.76
N TYR A 162 -10.73 1.46 -12.90
CA TYR A 162 -10.31 2.76 -13.44
C TYR A 162 -9.76 2.66 -14.89
N HIS A 163 -10.15 1.59 -15.61
CA HIS A 163 -9.94 1.38 -17.06
C HIS A 163 -8.49 1.20 -17.51
N GLN A 164 -7.59 0.74 -16.63
CA GLN A 164 -6.23 0.36 -17.00
C GLN A 164 -6.16 -1.15 -17.27
N THR A 165 -5.54 -1.54 -18.40
CA THR A 165 -5.24 -2.95 -18.64
C THR A 165 -4.12 -3.43 -17.71
N VAL A 166 -4.34 -4.56 -17.06
CA VAL A 166 -3.34 -5.25 -16.25
C VAL A 166 -2.46 -6.09 -17.16
N GLU A 167 -1.24 -5.62 -17.38
CA GLU A 167 -0.23 -6.30 -18.19
C GLU A 167 0.70 -7.13 -17.32
N HIS A 168 1.33 -8.14 -17.90
CA HIS A 168 2.32 -9.00 -17.23
C HIS A 168 1.85 -9.58 -15.89
N ASN A 169 0.58 -10.01 -15.85
CA ASN A 169 -0.01 -10.59 -14.65
C ASN A 169 0.59 -11.96 -14.33
N VAL A 170 1.31 -12.04 -13.23
CA VAL A 170 1.98 -13.26 -12.72
C VAL A 170 1.36 -13.80 -11.43
N VAL A 171 0.21 -13.25 -11.00
CA VAL A 171 -0.41 -13.59 -9.71
C VAL A 171 -0.77 -15.08 -9.61
N HIS A 172 -1.24 -15.67 -10.70
CA HIS A 172 -1.65 -17.09 -10.74
C HIS A 172 -0.46 -18.02 -10.52
N GLU A 173 0.64 -17.80 -11.26
CA GLU A 173 1.84 -18.62 -11.17
C GLU A 173 2.49 -18.47 -9.78
N MET A 174 2.63 -17.24 -9.31
CA MET A 174 3.20 -16.96 -7.97
C MET A 174 2.36 -17.60 -6.86
N THR A 175 1.04 -17.58 -6.96
CA THR A 175 0.16 -18.20 -5.98
C THR A 175 0.32 -19.70 -5.98
N ALA A 176 0.34 -20.34 -7.17
CA ALA A 176 0.49 -21.80 -7.29
C ALA A 176 1.84 -22.27 -6.73
N GLU A 177 2.94 -21.59 -7.08
CA GLU A 177 4.27 -21.91 -6.55
C GLU A 177 4.35 -21.75 -5.03
N LEU A 178 3.71 -20.71 -4.50
CA LEU A 178 3.71 -20.46 -3.06
C LEU A 178 2.80 -21.44 -2.31
N GLU A 179 1.65 -21.85 -2.86
CA GLU A 179 0.80 -22.89 -2.28
C GLU A 179 1.57 -24.22 -2.11
N GLU A 180 2.34 -24.59 -3.13
CA GLU A 180 3.17 -25.81 -3.11
C GLU A 180 4.32 -25.68 -2.12
N SER A 181 5.17 -24.67 -2.28
CA SER A 181 6.39 -24.50 -1.47
C SER A 181 6.10 -24.24 0.02
N ALA A 182 4.98 -23.60 0.34
CA ALA A 182 4.53 -23.38 1.70
C ALA A 182 3.75 -24.57 2.30
N GLU A 183 3.49 -25.65 1.54
CA GLU A 183 2.62 -26.76 1.96
C GLU A 183 1.25 -26.24 2.49
N TYR A 184 0.65 -25.26 1.80
CA TYR A 184 -0.50 -24.49 2.30
C TYR A 184 -1.63 -25.41 2.79
N ALA A 185 -2.10 -26.34 1.97
CA ALA A 185 -3.22 -27.23 2.30
C ALA A 185 -2.94 -28.11 3.53
N LYS A 186 -1.70 -28.59 3.71
CA LYS A 186 -1.28 -29.37 4.90
C LYS A 186 -1.31 -28.50 6.14
N ARG A 187 -0.69 -27.33 6.10
CA ARG A 187 -0.66 -26.39 7.22
C ARG A 187 -2.06 -25.93 7.63
N ARG A 188 -2.96 -25.70 6.66
CA ARG A 188 -4.36 -25.34 6.96
C ARG A 188 -5.06 -26.43 7.78
N ARG A 189 -4.91 -27.71 7.39
CA ARG A 189 -5.46 -28.84 8.18
C ARG A 189 -4.89 -28.91 9.58
N GLU A 190 -3.58 -28.81 9.72
CA GLU A 190 -2.90 -28.81 11.02
C GLU A 190 -3.38 -27.66 11.93
N ILE A 191 -3.62 -26.49 11.36
CA ILE A 191 -4.15 -25.32 12.07
C ILE A 191 -5.59 -25.56 12.54
N ILE A 192 -6.44 -26.11 11.70
CA ILE A 192 -7.84 -26.45 12.06
C ILE A 192 -7.84 -27.43 13.24
N GLU A 193 -7.06 -28.51 13.15
CA GLU A 193 -6.94 -29.50 14.23
C GLU A 193 -6.40 -28.90 15.52
N PHE A 194 -5.37 -28.05 15.43
CA PHE A 194 -4.83 -27.32 16.58
C PHE A 194 -5.90 -26.44 17.22
N ASN A 195 -6.63 -25.68 16.42
CA ASN A 195 -7.62 -24.74 16.91
C ASN A 195 -8.85 -25.42 17.57
N GLN A 196 -9.19 -26.63 17.14
CA GLN A 196 -10.23 -27.43 17.79
C GLN A 196 -9.82 -27.87 19.19
N LYS A 197 -8.54 -28.20 19.38
CA LYS A 197 -8.01 -28.73 20.66
C LYS A 197 -7.56 -27.62 21.63
N SER A 198 -7.17 -26.46 21.13
CA SER A 198 -6.67 -25.36 21.94
C SER A 198 -7.79 -24.44 22.42
N PRO A 199 -8.00 -24.27 23.73
CA PRO A 199 -9.07 -23.41 24.25
C PRO A 199 -8.74 -21.92 24.18
N VAL A 200 -7.48 -21.55 24.22
CA VAL A 200 -7.03 -20.16 24.37
C VAL A 200 -6.27 -19.68 23.12
N LEU A 201 -5.20 -20.39 22.76
CA LEU A 201 -4.38 -20.00 21.62
C LEU A 201 -5.02 -20.46 20.30
N LYS A 202 -5.09 -19.58 19.34
CA LYS A 202 -5.53 -19.90 17.98
C LYS A 202 -4.41 -19.56 16.99
N LYS A 203 -4.25 -20.38 15.98
CA LYS A 203 -3.33 -20.17 14.86
C LYS A 203 -4.10 -19.72 13.65
N GLY A 204 -3.45 -18.97 12.77
CA GLY A 204 -3.96 -18.54 11.48
C GLY A 204 -2.91 -18.69 10.39
N LEU A 205 -3.36 -18.84 9.17
CA LEU A 205 -2.55 -18.81 7.97
C LEU A 205 -3.36 -18.12 6.87
N ALA A 206 -2.79 -17.10 6.26
CA ALA A 206 -3.37 -16.41 5.13
C ALA A 206 -2.34 -16.23 4.01
N MET A 207 -2.81 -16.19 2.79
CA MET A 207 -2.05 -15.78 1.62
C MET A 207 -2.84 -14.70 0.90
N THR A 208 -2.22 -13.54 0.71
CA THR A 208 -2.82 -12.40 0.03
C THR A 208 -1.92 -11.93 -1.12
N PRO A 209 -2.47 -11.62 -2.29
CA PRO A 209 -1.72 -11.07 -3.40
C PRO A 209 -1.43 -9.59 -3.16
N VAL A 210 -0.49 -9.03 -3.94
CA VAL A 210 -0.28 -7.58 -4.00
C VAL A 210 -0.10 -7.15 -5.45
N LYS A 211 -0.96 -6.24 -5.93
CA LYS A 211 -0.77 -5.45 -7.14
C LYS A 211 -0.59 -3.99 -6.71
N PHE A 212 0.53 -3.36 -7.05
CA PHE A 212 0.81 -2.00 -6.61
C PHE A 212 1.34 -1.13 -7.75
N GLY A 213 0.67 -0.01 -8.01
CA GLY A 213 1.12 1.01 -8.94
C GLY A 213 2.12 1.97 -8.27
N ILE A 214 3.32 2.06 -8.83
CA ILE A 214 4.41 2.89 -8.28
C ILE A 214 4.45 4.24 -9.02
N SER A 215 3.37 4.99 -8.98
CA SER A 215 3.33 6.34 -9.53
C SER A 215 2.67 7.30 -8.55
N PHE A 216 2.93 8.57 -8.68
CA PHE A 216 2.16 9.59 -7.99
C PHE A 216 0.85 9.83 -8.74
N THR A 217 -0.27 9.98 -8.03
CA THR A 217 -1.59 10.12 -8.66
C THR A 217 -1.73 11.41 -9.48
N ALA A 218 -1.03 12.48 -9.11
CA ALA A 218 -0.86 13.66 -9.96
C ALA A 218 0.29 13.39 -10.96
N THR A 219 -0.04 12.84 -12.10
CA THR A 219 0.91 12.23 -13.05
C THR A 219 1.99 13.19 -13.55
N PHE A 220 1.72 14.50 -13.64
CA PHE A 220 2.70 15.51 -14.04
C PHE A 220 3.86 15.67 -13.05
N LEU A 221 3.75 15.15 -11.84
CA LEU A 221 4.82 15.13 -10.84
C LEU A 221 5.70 13.87 -10.94
N ASN A 222 5.34 12.91 -11.78
CA ASN A 222 6.14 11.70 -11.98
C ASN A 222 7.37 12.03 -12.82
N GLN A 223 8.51 12.16 -12.17
CA GLN A 223 9.80 12.43 -12.78
C GLN A 223 10.84 11.46 -12.23
N ALA A 224 11.75 11.05 -13.08
CA ALA A 224 12.89 10.23 -12.70
C ALA A 224 14.15 10.70 -13.41
N GLY A 225 15.27 10.60 -12.73
CA GLY A 225 16.58 10.87 -13.28
C GLY A 225 17.60 9.86 -12.78
N ALA A 226 18.53 9.49 -13.63
CA ALA A 226 19.69 8.69 -13.26
C ALA A 226 20.93 9.23 -13.95
N LEU A 227 22.06 9.22 -13.24
CA LEU A 227 23.37 9.57 -13.75
C LEU A 227 24.29 8.38 -13.53
N ILE A 228 24.90 7.90 -14.60
CA ILE A 228 25.83 6.77 -14.58
C ILE A 228 27.19 7.25 -15.07
N HIS A 229 28.22 7.08 -14.23
CA HIS A 229 29.61 7.26 -14.61
C HIS A 229 30.30 5.91 -14.71
N ILE A 230 30.97 5.67 -15.81
CA ILE A 230 31.80 4.49 -16.03
C ILE A 230 33.27 4.96 -16.02
N TYR A 231 34.01 4.41 -15.08
CA TYR A 231 35.44 4.75 -14.93
C TYR A 231 36.36 3.85 -15.76
N THR A 232 37.58 4.27 -15.96
CA THR A 232 38.57 3.53 -16.78
C THR A 232 39.01 2.20 -16.16
N ASP A 233 38.79 2.03 -14.85
CA ASP A 233 39.02 0.78 -14.13
C ASP A 233 37.86 -0.21 -14.22
N GLY A 234 36.80 0.16 -14.95
CA GLY A 234 35.57 -0.64 -15.10
C GLY A 234 34.55 -0.46 -13.96
N SER A 235 34.83 0.35 -12.96
CA SER A 235 33.88 0.65 -11.92
C SER A 235 32.74 1.54 -12.43
N ILE A 236 31.53 1.34 -11.88
CA ILE A 236 30.31 2.08 -12.25
C ILE A 236 29.77 2.82 -11.03
N HIS A 237 29.63 4.13 -11.15
CA HIS A 237 28.97 4.95 -10.14
C HIS A 237 27.56 5.33 -10.63
N LEU A 238 26.56 4.94 -9.85
CA LEU A 238 25.17 5.22 -10.13
C LEU A 238 24.59 6.20 -9.11
N ASN A 239 24.04 7.32 -9.60
CA ASN A 239 23.16 8.20 -8.86
C ASN A 239 21.75 8.14 -9.45
N HIS A 240 20.72 8.16 -8.59
CA HIS A 240 19.33 8.21 -9.04
C HIS A 240 18.46 9.02 -8.08
N GLY A 241 17.35 9.57 -8.59
CA GLY A 241 16.43 10.42 -7.85
C GLY A 241 15.44 9.67 -6.93
N GLY A 242 15.45 8.35 -6.92
CA GLY A 242 14.54 7.56 -6.10
C GLY A 242 14.88 7.66 -4.60
N THR A 243 13.85 7.65 -3.76
CA THR A 243 13.98 7.70 -2.30
C THR A 243 13.85 6.32 -1.69
N GLU A 244 14.85 5.89 -0.92
CA GLU A 244 14.79 4.65 -0.14
C GLU A 244 13.91 4.84 1.11
N MET A 245 12.86 4.02 1.22
CA MET A 245 11.91 4.00 2.34
C MET A 245 11.79 2.62 2.99
N GLY A 246 12.79 1.76 2.80
CA GLY A 246 12.79 0.38 3.26
C GLY A 246 12.24 -0.63 2.24
N GLN A 247 12.03 -0.21 0.99
CA GLN A 247 11.57 -1.07 -0.09
C GLN A 247 12.71 -1.74 -0.87
N GLY A 248 13.97 -1.45 -0.55
CA GLY A 248 15.13 -2.01 -1.24
C GLY A 248 15.41 -1.36 -2.60
N LEU A 249 15.06 -0.07 -2.78
CA LEU A 249 15.16 0.62 -4.06
C LEU A 249 16.58 0.66 -4.60
N ASN A 250 17.55 0.97 -3.76
CA ASN A 250 18.96 1.07 -4.18
C ASN A 250 19.46 -0.25 -4.78
N THR A 251 19.13 -1.39 -4.16
CA THR A 251 19.48 -2.71 -4.69
C THR A 251 18.77 -2.99 -6.01
N LYS A 252 17.50 -2.66 -6.12
CA LYS A 252 16.70 -2.89 -7.34
C LYS A 252 17.23 -2.09 -8.52
N VAL A 253 17.57 -0.81 -8.33
CA VAL A 253 18.13 0.03 -9.39
C VAL A 253 19.52 -0.45 -9.78
N ALA A 254 20.34 -0.86 -8.81
CA ALA A 254 21.66 -1.45 -9.10
C ALA A 254 21.54 -2.75 -9.92
N GLN A 255 20.55 -3.60 -9.64
CA GLN A 255 20.28 -4.81 -10.43
C GLN A 255 19.93 -4.49 -11.90
N VAL A 256 19.11 -3.45 -12.13
CA VAL A 256 18.78 -3.02 -13.50
C VAL A 256 20.03 -2.58 -14.26
N VAL A 257 20.90 -1.81 -13.61
CA VAL A 257 22.17 -1.37 -14.21
C VAL A 257 23.10 -2.57 -14.47
N ALA A 258 23.23 -3.47 -13.50
CA ALA A 258 24.06 -4.67 -13.64
C ALA A 258 23.59 -5.57 -14.79
N GLU A 259 22.28 -5.68 -15.01
CA GLU A 259 21.70 -6.47 -16.12
C GLU A 259 22.10 -5.91 -17.49
N VAL A 260 22.28 -4.59 -17.59
CA VAL A 260 22.71 -3.93 -18.85
C VAL A 260 24.21 -4.09 -19.10
N PHE A 261 25.01 -4.01 -18.05
CA PHE A 261 26.49 -3.99 -18.19
C PHE A 261 27.16 -5.35 -18.01
N LYS A 262 26.45 -6.41 -17.70
CA LYS A 262 26.88 -7.83 -17.47
C LYS A 262 28.38 -8.10 -17.52
#